data_6c15a5c641ff2efed8c739685041038e
#
_entry.id   6c15a5c641ff2efed8c739685041038e
#
_cell.length_a   1.000
_cell.length_b   1.000
_cell.length_c   1.000
_cell.angle_alpha   90.00
_cell.angle_beta   90.00
_cell.angle_gamma   90.00
#
_symmetry.space_group_name_H-M   'P 1'
#
loop_
_entity.id
_entity.type
_entity.pdbx_description
1 polymer ?
#
loop_
_entity_poly.entity_id
_entity_poly.type
_entity_poly.pdbx_seq_one_letter_code
_entity_poly.pdbx_strand_id
1 'polypeptide(L)'
;MSTHCTSTTEVQRVATGEAHGKAILLGEHAAVYGAPALPLPALTCRATVRRTTGPGAGVSRLRLVAPGPHGTPEEAAGGVPEELLLLLRAFAERAGLATPPALEIRLDSRVPSARGLGSSAANARALVRALDAFFGTGLDEQETFDLVQVSERSAHGLASGIDALTTGRERPVLLADGRPRTPSVGTGFHVVVADSGSGGGTRKAVGMLRAAFARNPDHRTRFVHRSTGFTRAALDDLAAGHLPALGRHLTDCHRMLADLGLTTDRTDALARTALDAGALGAKMSGGGLGGCVVALTTTVAHAESVSTALADRTGARTWTAVVAKGAGHDGP
;
A
#
# COMPACT_ATOMS: atom_id res chain seq x y z
N MET A 1 33.25 -50.64 -20.89
CA MET A 1 31.83 -50.25 -20.63
C MET A 1 31.85 -48.95 -19.85
N SER A 2 31.71 -47.81 -20.56
CA SER A 2 31.67 -46.47 -19.93
C SER A 2 30.23 -46.09 -19.75
N THR A 3 29.77 -46.05 -18.52
CA THR A 3 28.47 -45.53 -18.14
C THR A 3 28.53 -44.01 -18.17
N HIS A 4 27.92 -43.39 -19.19
CA HIS A 4 27.66 -41.96 -19.22
C HIS A 4 26.56 -41.67 -18.20
N CYS A 5 26.95 -41.07 -17.08
CA CYS A 5 26.03 -40.44 -16.15
C CYS A 5 25.63 -39.09 -16.74
N THR A 6 24.50 -39.06 -17.40
CA THR A 6 23.85 -37.79 -17.81
C THR A 6 23.27 -37.12 -16.58
N SER A 7 23.99 -36.16 -16.00
CA SER A 7 23.49 -35.25 -15.00
C SER A 7 22.45 -34.34 -15.65
N THR A 8 21.20 -34.69 -15.55
CA THR A 8 20.07 -33.80 -15.86
C THR A 8 20.09 -32.72 -14.78
N THR A 9 20.60 -31.54 -15.10
CA THR A 9 20.46 -30.34 -14.27
C THR A 9 18.96 -30.02 -14.22
N GLU A 10 18.29 -30.44 -13.15
CA GLU A 10 16.90 -30.08 -12.91
C GLU A 10 16.83 -28.54 -12.84
N VAL A 11 16.27 -27.91 -13.85
CA VAL A 11 16.09 -26.46 -13.88
C VAL A 11 15.22 -26.09 -12.67
N GLN A 12 15.86 -25.48 -11.69
CA GLN A 12 15.20 -25.08 -10.45
C GLN A 12 14.09 -24.08 -10.78
N ARG A 13 12.82 -24.53 -10.70
CA ARG A 13 11.68 -23.65 -10.96
C ARG A 13 11.67 -22.51 -9.96
N VAL A 14 11.78 -21.26 -10.46
CA VAL A 14 11.69 -20.03 -9.69
C VAL A 14 10.49 -19.23 -10.22
N ALA A 15 9.67 -18.72 -9.35
CA ALA A 15 8.56 -17.85 -9.72
C ALA A 15 8.58 -16.57 -8.88
N THR A 16 8.07 -15.48 -9.45
CA THR A 16 7.98 -14.19 -8.80
C THR A 16 6.56 -13.65 -8.88
N GLY A 17 6.18 -12.88 -7.85
CA GLY A 17 4.94 -12.11 -7.82
C GLY A 17 5.22 -10.72 -7.30
N GLU A 18 4.54 -9.73 -7.85
CA GLU A 18 4.67 -8.33 -7.44
C GLU A 18 3.34 -7.75 -6.99
N ALA A 19 3.42 -6.83 -6.05
CA ALA A 19 2.31 -6.03 -5.59
C ALA A 19 2.80 -4.64 -5.18
N HIS A 20 1.88 -3.72 -4.95
CA HIS A 20 2.18 -2.36 -4.51
C HIS A 20 1.60 -2.10 -3.13
N GLY A 21 2.30 -1.33 -2.30
CA GLY A 21 1.66 -0.62 -1.21
C GLY A 21 0.70 0.42 -1.75
N LYS A 22 0.00 1.12 -0.86
CA LYS A 22 -0.93 2.17 -1.26
C LYS A 22 -0.68 3.44 -0.45
N ALA A 23 -0.91 4.57 -1.07
CA ALA A 23 -1.07 5.85 -0.39
C ALA A 23 -2.47 6.39 -0.68
N ILE A 24 -3.12 7.01 0.30
CA ILE A 24 -4.45 7.60 0.09
C ILE A 24 -4.26 9.07 -0.22
N LEU A 25 -4.65 9.49 -1.44
CA LEU A 25 -4.69 10.90 -1.79
C LEU A 25 -5.83 11.60 -1.06
N LEU A 26 -7.04 11.02 -1.11
CA LEU A 26 -8.24 11.62 -0.51
C LEU A 26 -9.20 10.51 -0.05
N GLY A 27 -10.07 10.83 0.92
CA GLY A 27 -11.17 9.97 1.35
C GLY A 27 -10.86 9.07 2.54
N GLU A 28 -9.67 9.16 3.17
CA GLU A 28 -9.39 8.40 4.39
C GLU A 28 -10.40 8.73 5.49
N HIS A 29 -10.70 7.76 6.34
CA HIS A 29 -11.72 7.80 7.39
C HIS A 29 -13.15 8.01 6.90
N ALA A 30 -13.38 8.85 5.88
CA ALA A 30 -14.71 9.10 5.34
C ALA A 30 -15.26 7.91 4.54
N ALA A 31 -14.40 7.09 3.96
CA ALA A 31 -14.78 5.90 3.19
C ALA A 31 -15.59 4.88 4.00
N VAL A 32 -15.31 4.74 5.31
CA VAL A 32 -16.10 3.84 6.20
C VAL A 32 -17.52 4.37 6.45
N TYR A 33 -17.80 5.61 6.04
CA TYR A 33 -19.12 6.25 6.11
C TYR A 33 -19.74 6.47 4.70
N GLY A 34 -19.20 5.77 3.67
CA GLY A 34 -19.74 5.80 2.31
C GLY A 34 -19.20 6.91 1.41
N ALA A 35 -18.25 7.73 1.86
CA ALA A 35 -17.57 8.68 0.98
C ALA A 35 -16.63 7.96 -0.01
N PRO A 36 -16.42 8.53 -1.21
CA PRO A 36 -15.41 7.99 -2.12
C PRO A 36 -14.00 8.19 -1.56
N ALA A 37 -13.10 7.25 -1.90
CA ALA A 37 -11.68 7.33 -1.59
C ALA A 37 -10.84 7.17 -2.86
N LEU A 38 -9.69 7.82 -2.90
CA LEU A 38 -8.75 7.83 -4.01
C LEU A 38 -7.37 7.35 -3.54
N PRO A 39 -7.18 6.03 -3.29
CA PRO A 39 -5.86 5.47 -3.11
C PRO A 39 -5.11 5.34 -4.43
N LEU A 40 -3.78 5.42 -4.35
CA LEU A 40 -2.88 5.18 -5.47
C LEU A 40 -1.82 4.14 -5.08
N PRO A 41 -1.30 3.38 -6.06
CA PRO A 41 -0.18 2.48 -5.82
C PRO A 41 1.06 3.27 -5.41
N ALA A 42 1.75 2.78 -4.39
CA ALA A 42 2.98 3.37 -3.88
C ALA A 42 3.89 2.26 -3.39
N LEU A 43 5.18 2.34 -3.77
CA LEU A 43 6.19 1.38 -3.35
C LEU A 43 5.87 -0.08 -3.71
N THR A 44 6.86 -0.84 -4.08
CA THR A 44 6.69 -2.22 -4.53
C THR A 44 7.05 -3.23 -3.45
N CYS A 45 6.40 -4.37 -3.50
CA CYS A 45 6.78 -5.59 -2.82
C CYS A 45 6.92 -6.70 -3.86
N ARG A 46 7.99 -7.48 -3.79
CA ARG A 46 8.23 -8.65 -4.64
C ARG A 46 8.38 -9.90 -3.79
N ALA A 47 7.67 -10.96 -4.14
CA ALA A 47 7.87 -12.30 -3.63
C ALA A 47 8.63 -13.14 -4.64
N THR A 48 9.57 -13.95 -4.17
CA THR A 48 10.26 -14.97 -4.95
C THR A 48 10.06 -16.32 -4.29
N VAL A 49 9.60 -17.31 -5.06
CA VAL A 49 9.34 -18.68 -4.59
C VAL A 49 10.21 -19.64 -5.38
N ARG A 50 10.91 -20.54 -4.68
CA ARG A 50 11.69 -21.64 -5.26
C ARG A 50 11.60 -22.91 -4.40
N ARG A 51 11.86 -24.08 -4.97
CA ARG A 51 11.99 -25.31 -4.16
C ARG A 51 13.23 -25.24 -3.29
N THR A 52 13.11 -25.70 -2.06
CA THR A 52 14.28 -25.91 -1.20
C THR A 52 15.07 -27.12 -1.69
N THR A 53 16.37 -26.97 -1.90
CA THR A 53 17.29 -28.02 -2.31
C THR A 53 18.44 -28.15 -1.31
N GLY A 54 19.04 -29.33 -1.17
CA GLY A 54 20.19 -29.56 -0.29
C GLY A 54 19.84 -29.99 1.15
N PRO A 55 20.81 -29.98 2.06
CA PRO A 55 20.59 -30.39 3.45
C PRO A 55 19.50 -29.57 4.13
N GLY A 56 18.47 -30.23 4.66
CA GLY A 56 17.28 -29.59 5.25
C GLY A 56 16.17 -29.27 4.26
N ALA A 57 16.19 -29.86 3.06
CA ALA A 57 15.19 -29.65 2.01
C ALA A 57 13.75 -30.03 2.39
N GLY A 58 13.51 -30.63 3.56
CA GLY A 58 12.16 -30.99 4.04
C GLY A 58 11.39 -29.85 4.72
N VAL A 59 11.98 -28.67 4.91
CA VAL A 59 11.37 -27.57 5.65
C VAL A 59 11.23 -26.32 4.79
N SER A 60 10.01 -25.78 4.72
CA SER A 60 9.78 -24.48 4.06
C SER A 60 10.40 -23.34 4.87
N ARG A 61 11.06 -22.41 4.17
CA ARG A 61 11.66 -21.21 4.75
C ARG A 61 11.02 -19.98 4.12
N LEU A 62 10.50 -19.10 4.95
CA LEU A 62 10.00 -17.80 4.54
C LEU A 62 10.87 -16.71 5.17
N ARG A 63 11.36 -15.80 4.34
CA ARG A 63 12.17 -14.65 4.75
C ARG A 63 11.49 -13.37 4.29
N LEU A 64 11.30 -12.44 5.21
CA LEU A 64 10.81 -11.09 4.90
C LEU A 64 12.00 -10.12 4.99
N VAL A 65 12.30 -9.49 3.86
CA VAL A 65 13.32 -8.44 3.76
C VAL A 65 12.62 -7.11 3.58
N ALA A 66 12.85 -6.18 4.47
CA ALA A 66 12.24 -4.86 4.48
C ALA A 66 13.32 -3.77 4.54
N PRO A 67 13.02 -2.50 4.21
CA PRO A 67 13.96 -1.41 4.38
C PRO A 67 14.31 -1.22 5.86
N GLY A 68 15.58 -1.42 6.20
CA GLY A 68 16.13 -1.08 7.52
C GLY A 68 16.16 0.43 7.79
N PRO A 69 16.66 0.86 8.97
CA PRO A 69 16.68 2.27 9.39
C PRO A 69 17.38 3.20 8.40
N HIS A 70 18.36 2.70 7.66
CA HIS A 70 19.16 3.45 6.67
C HIS A 70 18.80 3.11 5.21
N GLY A 71 17.62 2.47 4.97
CA GLY A 71 17.19 2.09 3.64
C GLY A 71 17.87 0.84 3.07
N THR A 72 18.82 0.24 3.79
CA THR A 72 19.42 -1.04 3.42
C THR A 72 18.41 -2.18 3.62
N PRO A 73 18.39 -3.20 2.73
CA PRO A 73 17.54 -4.36 2.95
C PRO A 73 17.99 -5.15 4.19
N GLU A 74 17.09 -5.32 5.15
CA GLU A 74 17.35 -6.09 6.37
C GLU A 74 16.29 -7.17 6.55
N GLU A 75 16.67 -8.34 7.07
CA GLU A 75 15.67 -9.34 7.48
C GLU A 75 14.85 -8.78 8.65
N ALA A 76 13.53 -8.94 8.57
CA ALA A 76 12.63 -8.49 9.62
C ALA A 76 12.95 -9.22 10.95
N ALA A 77 13.31 -8.46 11.96
CA ALA A 77 13.78 -8.98 13.26
C ALA A 77 12.72 -9.80 14.03
N GLY A 78 11.45 -9.73 13.63
CA GLY A 78 10.32 -10.39 14.29
C GLY A 78 9.99 -11.79 13.78
N GLY A 79 10.78 -12.35 12.85
CA GLY A 79 10.45 -13.61 12.19
C GLY A 79 9.34 -13.46 11.15
N VAL A 80 8.71 -14.57 10.76
CA VAL A 80 7.62 -14.58 9.79
C VAL A 80 6.31 -14.22 10.49
N PRO A 81 5.59 -13.20 9.99
CA PRO A 81 4.29 -12.83 10.53
C PRO A 81 3.28 -13.99 10.42
N GLU A 82 2.48 -14.21 11.47
CA GLU A 82 1.52 -15.32 11.55
C GLU A 82 0.49 -15.26 10.42
N GLU A 83 0.08 -14.06 10.02
CA GLU A 83 -0.86 -13.85 8.92
C GLU A 83 -0.35 -14.39 7.58
N LEU A 84 0.97 -14.39 7.34
CA LEU A 84 1.56 -14.98 6.12
C LEU A 84 1.61 -16.51 6.21
N LEU A 85 1.77 -17.07 7.40
CA LEU A 85 1.69 -18.53 7.59
C LEU A 85 0.26 -19.05 7.38
N LEU A 86 -0.74 -18.30 7.85
CA LEU A 86 -2.15 -18.61 7.59
C LEU A 86 -2.47 -18.50 6.10
N LEU A 87 -1.95 -17.49 5.41
CA LEU A 87 -2.08 -17.34 3.98
C LEU A 87 -1.51 -18.55 3.21
N LEU A 88 -0.31 -19.01 3.58
CA LEU A 88 0.31 -20.20 2.95
C LEU A 88 -0.56 -21.45 3.11
N ARG A 89 -1.18 -21.65 4.28
CA ARG A 89 -2.11 -22.75 4.53
C ARG A 89 -3.36 -22.63 3.66
N ALA A 90 -3.99 -21.45 3.66
CA ALA A 90 -5.18 -21.20 2.84
C ALA A 90 -4.91 -21.38 1.35
N PHE A 91 -3.75 -20.94 0.86
CA PHE A 91 -3.33 -21.18 -0.53
C PHE A 91 -3.16 -22.68 -0.81
N ALA A 92 -2.49 -23.42 0.07
CA ALA A 92 -2.28 -24.87 -0.11
C ALA A 92 -3.60 -25.64 -0.15
N GLU A 93 -4.54 -25.31 0.74
CA GLU A 93 -5.89 -25.89 0.76
C GLU A 93 -6.64 -25.62 -0.56
N ARG A 94 -6.63 -24.37 -1.02
CA ARG A 94 -7.28 -23.97 -2.28
C ARG A 94 -6.64 -24.65 -3.50
N ALA A 95 -5.32 -24.77 -3.52
CA ALA A 95 -4.58 -25.42 -4.60
C ALA A 95 -4.65 -26.96 -4.55
N GLY A 96 -5.35 -27.56 -3.57
CA GLY A 96 -5.45 -29.01 -3.40
C GLY A 96 -4.13 -29.69 -3.05
N LEU A 97 -3.20 -28.97 -2.42
CA LEU A 97 -1.88 -29.46 -2.06
C LEU A 97 -1.93 -30.17 -0.71
N ALA A 98 -2.18 -31.49 -0.73
CA ALA A 98 -2.20 -32.30 0.51
C ALA A 98 -0.86 -32.28 1.27
N THR A 99 0.25 -32.23 0.54
CA THR A 99 1.60 -32.09 1.09
C THR A 99 2.39 -31.09 0.23
N PRO A 100 2.38 -29.79 0.60
CA PRO A 100 3.17 -28.81 -0.13
C PRO A 100 4.65 -29.17 -0.11
N PRO A 101 5.38 -29.02 -1.25
CA PRO A 101 6.82 -29.19 -1.24
C PRO A 101 7.47 -28.15 -0.35
N ALA A 102 8.64 -28.47 0.19
CA ALA A 102 9.41 -27.50 0.93
C ALA A 102 9.86 -26.36 0.01
N LEU A 103 9.51 -25.12 0.38
CA LEU A 103 9.75 -23.90 -0.38
C LEU A 103 10.72 -22.98 0.34
N GLU A 104 11.54 -22.32 -0.44
CA GLU A 104 12.22 -21.10 -0.02
C GLU A 104 11.47 -19.91 -0.62
N ILE A 105 10.96 -19.04 0.25
CA ILE A 105 10.17 -17.88 -0.10
C ILE A 105 10.90 -16.66 0.44
N ARG A 106 11.15 -15.69 -0.45
CA ARG A 106 11.73 -14.41 -0.10
C ARG A 106 10.76 -13.30 -0.46
N LEU A 107 10.43 -12.45 0.50
CA LEU A 107 9.64 -11.24 0.33
C LEU A 107 10.57 -10.02 0.45
N ASP A 108 10.77 -9.32 -0.66
CA ASP A 108 11.51 -8.06 -0.73
C ASP A 108 10.50 -6.91 -0.75
N SER A 109 10.23 -6.32 0.41
CA SER A 109 9.27 -5.25 0.56
C SER A 109 9.97 -3.89 0.66
N ARG A 110 9.61 -2.97 -0.23
CA ARG A 110 9.96 -1.55 -0.08
C ARG A 110 8.92 -0.77 0.72
N VAL A 111 7.79 -1.41 1.02
CA VAL A 111 6.68 -0.80 1.77
C VAL A 111 6.97 -0.89 3.27
N PRO A 112 7.20 0.23 3.96
CA PRO A 112 7.51 0.20 5.39
C PRO A 112 6.32 -0.30 6.20
N SER A 113 6.58 -1.18 7.15
CA SER A 113 5.55 -1.78 8.01
C SER A 113 4.95 -0.75 8.97
N ALA A 114 3.66 -0.90 9.27
CA ALA A 114 2.90 -0.09 10.24
C ALA A 114 2.90 1.43 9.95
N ARG A 115 3.03 1.83 8.69
CA ARG A 115 3.02 3.24 8.25
C ARG A 115 1.73 3.66 7.52
N GLY A 116 0.73 2.78 7.48
CA GLY A 116 -0.54 3.06 6.78
C GLY A 116 -0.45 2.93 5.27
N LEU A 117 0.62 2.33 4.76
CA LEU A 117 0.87 2.13 3.32
C LEU A 117 0.44 0.75 2.80
N GLY A 118 -0.33 -0.03 3.56
CA GLY A 118 -0.84 -1.33 3.13
C GLY A 118 0.23 -2.40 2.96
N SER A 119 1.28 -2.39 3.78
CA SER A 119 2.41 -3.35 3.67
C SER A 119 1.98 -4.80 3.87
N SER A 120 1.05 -5.09 4.78
CA SER A 120 0.53 -6.43 5.01
C SER A 120 -0.15 -6.97 3.75
N ALA A 121 -1.12 -6.24 3.21
CA ALA A 121 -1.83 -6.62 2.00
C ALA A 121 -0.90 -6.73 0.76
N ALA A 122 0.10 -5.84 0.64
CA ALA A 122 1.09 -5.90 -0.44
C ALA A 122 1.96 -7.16 -0.35
N ASN A 123 2.45 -7.49 0.84
CA ASN A 123 3.24 -8.70 1.07
C ASN A 123 2.41 -9.96 0.79
N ALA A 124 1.16 -10.00 1.29
CA ALA A 124 0.24 -11.10 1.05
C ALA A 124 -0.04 -11.30 -0.45
N ARG A 125 -0.35 -10.21 -1.18
CA ARG A 125 -0.66 -10.29 -2.61
C ARG A 125 0.57 -10.69 -3.45
N ALA A 126 1.74 -10.14 -3.16
CA ALA A 126 2.97 -10.55 -3.84
C ALA A 126 3.25 -12.04 -3.64
N LEU A 127 3.03 -12.55 -2.42
CA LEU A 127 3.19 -13.96 -2.09
C LEU A 127 2.18 -14.84 -2.85
N VAL A 128 0.88 -14.47 -2.86
CA VAL A 128 -0.15 -15.24 -3.61
C VAL A 128 0.20 -15.32 -5.09
N ARG A 129 0.57 -14.19 -5.72
CA ARG A 129 0.95 -14.15 -7.13
C ARG A 129 2.19 -15.02 -7.44
N ALA A 130 3.18 -15.01 -6.55
CA ALA A 130 4.37 -15.85 -6.72
C ALA A 130 4.06 -17.35 -6.56
N LEU A 131 3.18 -17.72 -5.63
CA LEU A 131 2.72 -19.09 -5.43
C LEU A 131 1.86 -19.56 -6.61
N ASP A 132 0.93 -18.72 -7.08
CA ASP A 132 0.11 -19.01 -8.27
C ASP A 132 0.99 -19.29 -9.49
N ALA A 133 1.97 -18.42 -9.77
CA ALA A 133 2.93 -18.60 -10.85
C ALA A 133 3.80 -19.86 -10.65
N PHE A 134 4.15 -20.18 -9.39
CA PHE A 134 4.99 -21.34 -9.07
C PHE A 134 4.23 -22.66 -9.26
N PHE A 135 2.99 -22.75 -8.80
CA PHE A 135 2.18 -23.97 -8.92
C PHE A 135 1.37 -24.04 -10.22
N GLY A 136 1.15 -22.88 -10.89
CA GLY A 136 0.33 -22.80 -12.10
C GLY A 136 -1.14 -23.01 -11.80
N THR A 137 -1.64 -22.45 -10.68
CA THR A 137 -3.02 -22.66 -10.22
C THR A 137 -4.02 -21.84 -11.02
N GLY A 138 -3.59 -20.74 -11.65
CA GLY A 138 -4.44 -19.91 -12.51
C GLY A 138 -5.51 -19.14 -11.73
N LEU A 139 -5.16 -18.64 -10.54
CA LEU A 139 -6.08 -17.90 -9.69
C LEU A 139 -6.58 -16.62 -10.40
N ASP A 140 -7.87 -16.39 -10.33
CA ASP A 140 -8.45 -15.11 -10.77
C ASP A 140 -8.24 -14.00 -9.71
N GLU A 141 -8.65 -12.78 -10.06
CA GLU A 141 -8.45 -11.60 -9.16
C GLU A 141 -9.32 -11.71 -7.89
N GLN A 142 -10.51 -12.34 -7.97
CA GLN A 142 -11.37 -12.54 -6.79
C GLN A 142 -10.76 -13.56 -5.84
N GLU A 143 -10.24 -14.66 -6.37
CA GLU A 143 -9.56 -15.69 -5.59
C GLU A 143 -8.29 -15.16 -4.92
N THR A 144 -7.53 -14.35 -5.66
CA THR A 144 -6.37 -13.64 -5.11
C THR A 144 -6.79 -12.68 -3.99
N PHE A 145 -7.86 -11.90 -4.20
CA PHE A 145 -8.42 -11.00 -3.20
C PHE A 145 -8.84 -11.76 -1.93
N ASP A 146 -9.55 -12.88 -2.06
CA ASP A 146 -10.03 -13.68 -0.94
C ASP A 146 -8.88 -14.21 -0.08
N LEU A 147 -7.79 -14.69 -0.72
CA LEU A 147 -6.57 -15.12 -0.05
C LEU A 147 -5.88 -13.97 0.69
N VAL A 148 -5.77 -12.79 0.07
CA VAL A 148 -5.22 -11.59 0.73
C VAL A 148 -6.06 -11.20 1.95
N GLN A 149 -7.39 -11.33 1.85
CA GLN A 149 -8.29 -11.06 2.97
C GLN A 149 -8.11 -12.03 4.16
N VAL A 150 -7.64 -13.26 3.93
CA VAL A 150 -7.26 -14.17 5.04
C VAL A 150 -6.15 -13.54 5.88
N SER A 151 -5.10 -13.05 5.25
CA SER A 151 -3.98 -12.35 5.91
C SER A 151 -4.45 -11.08 6.61
N GLU A 152 -5.22 -10.22 5.93
CA GLU A 152 -5.68 -8.95 6.48
C GLU A 152 -6.61 -9.11 7.68
N ARG A 153 -7.51 -10.08 7.66
CA ARG A 153 -8.37 -10.40 8.82
C ARG A 153 -7.57 -10.88 10.02
N SER A 154 -6.53 -11.68 9.79
CA SER A 154 -5.64 -12.13 10.86
C SER A 154 -4.86 -10.98 11.48
N ALA A 155 -4.28 -10.09 10.65
CA ALA A 155 -3.47 -8.98 11.10
C ALA A 155 -4.27 -7.86 11.79
N HIS A 156 -5.51 -7.59 11.33
CA HIS A 156 -6.26 -6.38 11.69
C HIS A 156 -7.66 -6.64 12.27
N GLY A 157 -8.13 -7.88 12.28
CA GLY A 157 -9.48 -8.26 12.69
C GLY A 157 -10.52 -7.93 11.62
N LEU A 158 -11.10 -6.73 11.66
CA LEU A 158 -12.04 -6.27 10.64
C LEU A 158 -11.24 -5.57 9.51
N ALA A 159 -11.09 -6.26 8.38
CA ALA A 159 -10.48 -5.71 7.19
C ALA A 159 -11.56 -5.06 6.30
N SER A 160 -11.40 -3.77 5.99
CA SER A 160 -12.33 -3.03 5.11
C SER A 160 -12.27 -3.47 3.64
N GLY A 161 -11.29 -4.27 3.28
CA GLY A 161 -11.01 -4.68 1.90
C GLY A 161 -10.30 -3.63 1.04
N ILE A 162 -10.23 -2.38 1.49
CA ILE A 162 -9.60 -1.29 0.72
C ILE A 162 -8.15 -1.62 0.39
N ASP A 163 -7.37 -2.07 1.37
CA ASP A 163 -5.96 -2.40 1.19
C ASP A 163 -5.80 -3.58 0.22
N ALA A 164 -6.61 -4.63 0.37
CA ALA A 164 -6.60 -5.77 -0.54
C ALA A 164 -7.03 -5.39 -1.98
N LEU A 165 -7.98 -4.50 -2.17
CA LEU A 165 -8.41 -4.03 -3.49
C LEU A 165 -7.35 -3.17 -4.20
N THR A 166 -6.60 -2.37 -3.45
CA THR A 166 -5.67 -1.38 -4.03
C THR A 166 -4.27 -1.92 -4.28
N THR A 167 -3.79 -2.85 -3.46
CA THR A 167 -2.42 -3.40 -3.56
C THR A 167 -2.18 -4.25 -4.81
N GLY A 168 -3.22 -4.68 -5.50
CA GLY A 168 -3.14 -5.39 -6.78
C GLY A 168 -3.08 -4.49 -8.01
N ARG A 169 -3.29 -3.20 -7.85
CA ARG A 169 -3.46 -2.25 -8.97
C ARG A 169 -2.17 -1.46 -9.23
N GLU A 170 -1.90 -1.21 -10.51
CA GLU A 170 -0.76 -0.39 -10.96
C GLU A 170 -1.15 1.08 -11.18
N ARG A 171 -2.43 1.38 -11.10
CA ARG A 171 -3.01 2.70 -11.35
C ARG A 171 -3.83 3.17 -10.15
N PRO A 172 -4.08 4.48 -10.01
CA PRO A 172 -5.00 5.00 -9.00
C PRO A 172 -6.35 4.29 -9.03
N VAL A 173 -6.95 4.11 -7.88
CA VAL A 173 -8.25 3.46 -7.72
C VAL A 173 -9.22 4.45 -7.11
N LEU A 174 -10.37 4.63 -7.73
CA LEU A 174 -11.52 5.26 -7.10
C LEU A 174 -12.35 4.16 -6.42
N LEU A 175 -12.47 4.23 -5.12
CA LEU A 175 -13.40 3.40 -4.35
C LEU A 175 -14.66 4.23 -4.10
N ALA A 176 -15.74 3.87 -4.75
CA ALA A 176 -17.04 4.51 -4.57
C ALA A 176 -18.13 3.43 -4.58
N ASP A 177 -19.11 3.55 -3.70
CA ASP A 177 -20.25 2.62 -3.60
C ASP A 177 -19.81 1.15 -3.47
N GLY A 178 -18.70 0.91 -2.78
CA GLY A 178 -18.10 -0.43 -2.58
C GLY A 178 -17.46 -1.03 -3.84
N ARG A 179 -17.33 -0.26 -4.94
CA ARG A 179 -16.77 -0.73 -6.22
C ARG A 179 -15.49 0.01 -6.56
N PRO A 180 -14.41 -0.73 -6.92
CA PRO A 180 -13.19 -0.13 -7.43
C PRO A 180 -13.33 0.23 -8.92
N ARG A 181 -12.90 1.44 -9.29
CA ARG A 181 -12.80 1.92 -10.67
C ARG A 181 -11.44 2.55 -10.88
N THR A 182 -10.94 2.55 -12.11
CA THR A 182 -9.70 3.26 -12.46
C THR A 182 -10.05 4.64 -13.00
N PRO A 183 -9.72 5.74 -12.31
CA PRO A 183 -10.00 7.08 -12.80
C PRO A 183 -9.07 7.46 -13.95
N SER A 184 -9.52 8.40 -14.79
CA SER A 184 -8.68 9.03 -15.81
C SER A 184 -7.60 9.88 -15.16
N VAL A 185 -6.38 9.86 -15.70
CA VAL A 185 -5.25 10.69 -15.33
C VAL A 185 -4.83 11.49 -16.55
N GLY A 186 -5.19 12.77 -16.62
CA GLY A 186 -4.95 13.65 -17.78
C GLY A 186 -3.46 14.01 -17.97
N THR A 187 -2.72 14.12 -16.86
CA THR A 187 -1.28 14.42 -16.85
C THR A 187 -0.62 13.54 -15.80
N GLY A 188 0.51 12.88 -16.17
CA GLY A 188 1.32 12.12 -15.22
C GLY A 188 1.94 13.03 -14.16
N PHE A 189 2.14 12.50 -12.96
CA PHE A 189 2.70 13.23 -11.84
C PHE A 189 3.47 12.30 -10.90
N HIS A 190 4.15 12.88 -9.92
CA HIS A 190 4.89 12.15 -8.90
C HIS A 190 4.34 12.46 -7.51
N VAL A 191 4.45 11.50 -6.62
CA VAL A 191 4.08 11.67 -5.21
C VAL A 191 5.29 11.31 -4.36
N VAL A 192 5.74 12.26 -3.55
CA VAL A 192 6.73 12.00 -2.51
C VAL A 192 5.99 11.51 -1.27
N VAL A 193 6.41 10.37 -0.76
CA VAL A 193 5.92 9.79 0.50
C VAL A 193 6.99 10.01 1.56
N ALA A 194 6.67 10.69 2.65
CA ALA A 194 7.58 10.95 3.77
C ALA A 194 7.12 10.24 5.04
N ASP A 195 8.02 9.48 5.67
CA ASP A 195 7.74 8.75 6.92
C ASP A 195 7.87 9.69 8.13
N SER A 196 6.84 9.75 8.94
CA SER A 196 6.89 10.51 10.20
C SER A 196 7.79 9.90 11.27
N GLY A 197 8.26 8.66 11.06
CA GLY A 197 9.06 7.91 12.05
C GLY A 197 8.21 7.20 13.12
N SER A 198 6.91 7.47 13.19
CA SER A 198 5.98 6.82 14.13
C SER A 198 4.93 5.99 13.41
N GLY A 199 4.52 4.87 14.01
CA GLY A 199 3.42 4.06 13.48
C GLY A 199 2.11 4.83 13.48
N GLY A 200 1.25 4.57 12.50
CA GLY A 200 -0.10 5.14 12.46
C GLY A 200 -0.99 4.58 13.56
N GLY A 201 -1.79 5.44 14.17
CA GLY A 201 -2.75 5.07 15.22
C GLY A 201 -4.14 4.75 14.68
N THR A 202 -4.28 4.00 13.58
CA THR A 202 -5.57 3.79 12.87
C THR A 202 -6.70 3.38 13.81
N ARG A 203 -6.48 2.38 14.68
CA ARG A 203 -7.50 1.92 15.63
C ARG A 203 -7.92 3.04 16.60
N LYS A 204 -6.95 3.79 17.12
CA LYS A 204 -7.19 4.94 18.02
C LYS A 204 -7.94 6.05 17.28
N ALA A 205 -7.50 6.43 16.08
CA ALA A 205 -8.11 7.46 15.26
C ALA A 205 -9.57 7.12 14.92
N VAL A 206 -9.85 5.88 14.48
CA VAL A 206 -11.22 5.41 14.23
C VAL A 206 -12.08 5.45 15.50
N GLY A 207 -11.52 5.04 16.65
CA GLY A 207 -12.21 5.13 17.94
C GLY A 207 -12.55 6.57 18.33
N MET A 208 -11.61 7.50 18.17
CA MET A 208 -11.81 8.94 18.42
C MET A 208 -12.92 9.52 17.54
N LEU A 209 -12.88 9.25 16.24
CA LEU A 209 -13.91 9.72 15.30
C LEU A 209 -15.29 9.14 15.64
N ARG A 210 -15.39 7.83 15.90
CA ARG A 210 -16.66 7.19 16.31
C ARG A 210 -17.25 7.86 17.55
N ALA A 211 -16.43 8.10 18.58
CA ALA A 211 -16.86 8.76 19.79
C ALA A 211 -17.27 10.23 19.56
N ALA A 212 -16.54 10.97 18.72
CA ALA A 212 -16.88 12.34 18.37
C ALA A 212 -18.19 12.42 17.59
N PHE A 213 -18.40 11.54 16.62
CA PHE A 213 -19.59 11.49 15.77
C PHE A 213 -20.84 10.95 16.49
N ALA A 214 -20.65 10.08 17.48
CA ALA A 214 -21.75 9.65 18.37
C ALA A 214 -22.28 10.82 19.22
N ARG A 215 -21.36 11.71 19.68
CA ARG A 215 -21.76 12.91 20.45
C ARG A 215 -22.36 14.01 19.56
N ASN A 216 -21.97 14.09 18.31
CA ASN A 216 -22.47 15.10 17.38
C ASN A 216 -22.59 14.52 15.94
N PRO A 217 -23.77 13.98 15.57
CA PRO A 217 -24.03 13.43 14.24
C PRO A 217 -23.84 14.42 13.10
N ASP A 218 -24.09 15.73 13.33
CA ASP A 218 -23.89 16.76 12.32
C ASP A 218 -22.40 16.93 11.94
N HIS A 219 -21.48 16.69 12.89
CA HIS A 219 -20.06 16.67 12.58
C HIS A 219 -19.72 15.56 11.59
N ARG A 220 -20.30 14.36 11.76
CA ARG A 220 -20.14 13.26 10.80
C ARG A 220 -20.64 13.66 9.43
N THR A 221 -21.86 14.20 9.36
CA THR A 221 -22.49 14.61 8.09
C THR A 221 -21.63 15.65 7.37
N ARG A 222 -21.17 16.69 8.07
CA ARG A 222 -20.27 17.72 7.51
C ARG A 222 -18.94 17.14 7.06
N PHE A 223 -18.33 16.26 7.84
CA PHE A 223 -17.06 15.63 7.49
C PHE A 223 -17.20 14.78 6.22
N VAL A 224 -18.20 13.90 6.16
CA VAL A 224 -18.48 13.06 4.99
C VAL A 224 -18.76 13.91 3.74
N HIS A 225 -19.59 14.96 3.86
CA HIS A 225 -19.90 15.88 2.78
C HIS A 225 -18.65 16.61 2.26
N ARG A 226 -17.82 17.18 3.15
CA ARG A 226 -16.58 17.88 2.75
C ARG A 226 -15.58 16.93 2.10
N SER A 227 -15.36 15.75 2.70
CA SER A 227 -14.46 14.74 2.14
C SER A 227 -14.92 14.27 0.75
N THR A 228 -16.22 14.02 0.57
CA THR A 228 -16.82 13.70 -0.73
C THR A 228 -16.60 14.82 -1.75
N GLY A 229 -16.80 16.09 -1.34
CA GLY A 229 -16.56 17.25 -2.19
C GLY A 229 -15.11 17.34 -2.66
N PHE A 230 -14.14 17.21 -1.76
CA PHE A 230 -12.72 17.19 -2.13
C PHE A 230 -12.38 16.06 -3.09
N THR A 231 -12.88 14.84 -2.83
CA THR A 231 -12.56 13.69 -3.67
C THR A 231 -13.15 13.83 -5.07
N ARG A 232 -14.40 14.32 -5.20
CA ARG A 232 -15.04 14.55 -6.50
C ARG A 232 -14.32 15.62 -7.31
N ALA A 233 -14.08 16.80 -6.70
CA ALA A 233 -13.35 17.87 -7.36
C ALA A 233 -11.93 17.43 -7.78
N ALA A 234 -11.26 16.66 -6.93
CA ALA A 234 -9.96 16.11 -7.26
C ALA A 234 -9.99 15.09 -8.42
N LEU A 235 -11.07 14.34 -8.60
CA LEU A 235 -11.24 13.45 -9.76
C LEU A 235 -11.39 14.24 -11.06
N ASP A 236 -12.15 15.33 -11.04
CA ASP A 236 -12.30 16.22 -12.21
C ASP A 236 -10.96 16.86 -12.57
N ASP A 237 -10.22 17.39 -11.59
CA ASP A 237 -8.88 17.96 -11.79
C ASP A 237 -7.84 16.93 -12.23
N LEU A 238 -7.92 15.71 -11.71
CA LEU A 238 -7.05 14.59 -12.10
C LEU A 238 -7.29 14.22 -13.57
N ALA A 239 -8.54 14.09 -13.98
CA ALA A 239 -8.92 13.79 -15.35
C ALA A 239 -8.51 14.90 -16.33
N ALA A 240 -8.65 16.16 -15.92
CA ALA A 240 -8.25 17.33 -16.70
C ALA A 240 -6.74 17.58 -16.68
N GLY A 241 -5.98 16.96 -15.76
CA GLY A 241 -4.55 17.21 -15.58
C GLY A 241 -4.23 18.52 -14.84
N HIS A 242 -5.15 19.07 -14.08
CA HIS A 242 -5.01 20.32 -13.33
C HIS A 242 -4.30 20.08 -11.98
N LEU A 243 -3.01 19.69 -12.03
CA LEU A 243 -2.24 19.31 -10.86
C LEU A 243 -2.17 20.35 -9.73
N PRO A 244 -2.08 21.68 -9.99
CA PRO A 244 -2.14 22.68 -8.91
C PRO A 244 -3.47 22.69 -8.15
N ALA A 245 -4.59 22.45 -8.83
CA ALA A 245 -5.91 22.35 -8.20
C ALA A 245 -6.01 21.07 -7.37
N LEU A 246 -5.58 19.93 -7.92
CA LEU A 246 -5.48 18.68 -7.20
C LEU A 246 -4.65 18.82 -5.91
N GLY A 247 -3.51 19.53 -5.98
CA GLY A 247 -2.67 19.81 -4.82
C GLY A 247 -3.38 20.63 -3.73
N ARG A 248 -4.17 21.63 -4.12
CA ARG A 248 -4.97 22.41 -3.15
C ARG A 248 -5.95 21.50 -2.39
N HIS A 249 -6.65 20.58 -3.07
CA HIS A 249 -7.56 19.65 -2.41
C HIS A 249 -6.85 18.75 -1.39
N LEU A 250 -5.60 18.33 -1.66
CA LEU A 250 -4.80 17.59 -0.69
C LEU A 250 -4.56 18.42 0.57
N THR A 251 -4.09 19.66 0.38
CA THR A 251 -3.78 20.57 1.51
C THR A 251 -5.01 20.92 2.34
N ASP A 252 -6.14 21.18 1.70
CA ASP A 252 -7.40 21.47 2.40
C ASP A 252 -7.95 20.24 3.13
N CYS A 253 -7.78 19.05 2.57
CA CYS A 253 -8.08 17.79 3.25
C CYS A 253 -7.16 17.60 4.48
N HIS A 254 -5.86 17.92 4.39
CA HIS A 254 -4.95 17.86 5.52
C HIS A 254 -5.42 18.74 6.67
N ARG A 255 -5.80 19.99 6.39
CA ARG A 255 -6.34 20.92 7.40
C ARG A 255 -7.61 20.37 8.04
N MET A 256 -8.55 19.84 7.23
CA MET A 256 -9.75 19.20 7.75
C MET A 256 -9.43 18.02 8.70
N LEU A 257 -8.42 17.21 8.39
CA LEU A 257 -8.00 16.10 9.24
C LEU A 257 -7.30 16.59 10.50
N ALA A 258 -6.55 17.68 10.43
CA ALA A 258 -5.93 18.35 11.59
C ALA A 258 -6.99 18.91 12.56
N ASP A 259 -8.05 19.56 12.04
CA ASP A 259 -9.19 20.05 12.83
C ASP A 259 -9.90 18.93 13.61
N LEU A 260 -9.82 17.69 13.11
CA LEU A 260 -10.35 16.48 13.78
C LEU A 260 -9.35 15.81 14.74
N GLY A 261 -8.14 16.37 14.89
CA GLY A 261 -7.09 15.81 15.74
C GLY A 261 -6.48 14.51 15.21
N LEU A 262 -6.51 14.31 13.89
CA LEU A 262 -5.99 13.10 13.23
C LEU A 262 -4.54 13.26 12.74
N THR A 263 -4.00 14.45 12.79
CA THR A 263 -2.59 14.72 12.49
C THR A 263 -1.74 14.75 13.78
N THR A 264 -0.46 14.92 13.64
CA THR A 264 0.50 15.15 14.72
C THR A 264 1.41 16.31 14.33
N ASP A 265 2.06 16.96 15.31
CA ASP A 265 3.03 18.03 15.04
C ASP A 265 4.07 17.59 14.00
N ARG A 266 4.44 16.31 14.02
CA ARG A 266 5.40 15.73 13.07
C ARG A 266 4.82 15.63 11.65
N THR A 267 3.60 15.14 11.48
CA THR A 267 2.96 15.09 10.16
C THR A 267 2.67 16.47 9.61
N ASP A 268 2.32 17.43 10.48
CA ASP A 268 2.08 18.83 10.09
C ASP A 268 3.39 19.51 9.67
N ALA A 269 4.48 19.24 10.40
CA ALA A 269 5.81 19.75 10.03
C ALA A 269 6.29 19.20 8.68
N LEU A 270 6.08 17.89 8.43
CA LEU A 270 6.39 17.27 7.14
C LEU A 270 5.58 17.88 5.99
N ALA A 271 4.26 18.05 6.18
CA ALA A 271 3.40 18.66 5.18
C ALA A 271 3.82 20.12 4.86
N ARG A 272 4.12 20.92 5.88
CA ARG A 272 4.64 22.29 5.70
C ARG A 272 5.98 22.28 4.96
N THR A 273 6.94 21.45 5.39
CA THR A 273 8.26 21.37 4.74
C THR A 273 8.14 21.00 3.26
N ALA A 274 7.23 20.08 2.92
CA ALA A 274 6.98 19.71 1.51
C ALA A 274 6.42 20.89 0.71
N LEU A 275 5.46 21.64 1.26
CA LEU A 275 4.88 22.84 0.63
C LEU A 275 5.95 23.95 0.46
N ASP A 276 6.76 24.21 1.48
CA ASP A 276 7.85 25.19 1.44
C ASP A 276 8.96 24.81 0.43
N ALA A 277 9.08 23.52 0.14
CA ALA A 277 9.97 23.00 -0.92
C ALA A 277 9.32 22.99 -2.32
N GLY A 278 8.10 23.53 -2.46
CA GLY A 278 7.42 23.74 -3.72
C GLY A 278 6.42 22.65 -4.11
N ALA A 279 6.13 21.65 -3.26
CA ALA A 279 5.09 20.69 -3.55
C ALA A 279 3.74 21.39 -3.82
N LEU A 280 2.99 20.91 -4.81
CA LEU A 280 1.70 21.50 -5.20
C LEU A 280 0.62 21.33 -4.11
N GLY A 281 0.80 20.35 -3.24
CA GLY A 281 -0.06 20.08 -2.10
C GLY A 281 0.54 18.94 -1.26
N ALA A 282 0.21 18.90 0.03
CA ALA A 282 0.69 17.87 0.93
C ALA A 282 -0.35 17.53 2.01
N LYS A 283 -0.39 16.26 2.42
CA LYS A 283 -1.27 15.79 3.49
C LYS A 283 -0.82 14.49 4.13
N MET A 284 -1.24 14.25 5.36
CA MET A 284 -1.12 12.92 5.97
C MET A 284 -1.86 11.87 5.13
N SER A 285 -1.40 10.64 5.12
CA SER A 285 -2.01 9.54 4.38
C SER A 285 -2.25 8.34 5.29
N GLY A 286 -3.43 7.75 5.18
CA GLY A 286 -3.81 6.53 5.90
C GLY A 286 -4.53 6.80 7.22
N GLY A 287 -4.21 6.04 8.26
CA GLY A 287 -5.00 6.00 9.50
C GLY A 287 -4.82 7.18 10.47
N GLY A 288 -3.89 8.10 10.22
CA GLY A 288 -3.62 9.24 11.10
C GLY A 288 -2.84 8.92 12.38
N LEU A 289 -2.60 9.94 13.19
CA LEU A 289 -1.83 9.89 14.45
C LEU A 289 -0.41 9.34 14.24
N GLY A 290 0.23 9.71 13.14
CA GLY A 290 1.53 9.24 12.64
C GLY A 290 1.43 8.71 11.22
N GLY A 291 2.29 7.75 10.85
CA GLY A 291 2.33 7.17 9.51
C GLY A 291 3.08 8.05 8.52
N CYS A 292 2.54 8.26 7.33
CA CYS A 292 3.20 8.99 6.26
C CYS A 292 2.46 10.28 5.87
N VAL A 293 3.21 11.19 5.25
CA VAL A 293 2.71 12.34 4.49
C VAL A 293 2.94 12.08 3.01
N VAL A 294 1.97 12.45 2.17
CA VAL A 294 2.11 12.46 0.72
C VAL A 294 2.19 13.89 0.22
N ALA A 295 3.10 14.15 -0.72
CA ALA A 295 3.30 15.46 -1.34
C ALA A 295 3.25 15.33 -2.86
N LEU A 296 2.43 16.14 -3.51
CA LEU A 296 2.21 16.13 -4.96
C LEU A 296 3.27 16.95 -5.68
N THR A 297 3.91 16.37 -6.68
CA THR A 297 4.92 17.00 -7.54
C THR A 297 4.68 16.68 -9.01
N THR A 298 5.29 17.44 -9.94
CA THR A 298 5.00 17.31 -11.36
C THR A 298 6.00 16.43 -12.13
N THR A 299 7.28 16.49 -11.77
CA THR A 299 8.38 15.84 -12.50
C THR A 299 9.29 15.07 -11.53
N VAL A 300 10.15 14.22 -12.08
CA VAL A 300 11.19 13.52 -11.28
C VAL A 300 12.06 14.52 -10.52
N ALA A 301 12.61 15.53 -11.22
CA ALA A 301 13.47 16.54 -10.59
C ALA A 301 12.75 17.33 -9.50
N HIS A 302 11.44 17.64 -9.69
CA HIS A 302 10.62 18.28 -8.67
C HIS A 302 10.43 17.36 -7.43
N ALA A 303 10.17 16.08 -7.68
CA ALA A 303 10.03 15.10 -6.59
C ALA A 303 11.34 14.91 -5.82
N GLU A 304 12.48 14.86 -6.51
CA GLU A 304 13.82 14.79 -5.90
C GLU A 304 14.11 16.01 -5.03
N SER A 305 13.79 17.22 -5.51
CA SER A 305 13.96 18.47 -4.74
C SER A 305 13.15 18.45 -3.45
N VAL A 306 11.86 18.09 -3.52
CA VAL A 306 10.99 18.00 -2.34
C VAL A 306 11.46 16.89 -1.40
N SER A 307 11.87 15.73 -1.94
CA SER A 307 12.40 14.60 -1.18
C SER A 307 13.66 14.97 -0.40
N THR A 308 14.62 15.64 -1.05
CA THR A 308 15.87 16.13 -0.44
C THR A 308 15.56 17.13 0.67
N ALA A 309 14.69 18.11 0.41
CA ALA A 309 14.32 19.10 1.43
C ALA A 309 13.66 18.45 2.67
N LEU A 310 12.81 17.44 2.47
CA LEU A 310 12.20 16.67 3.56
C LEU A 310 13.26 15.91 4.36
N ALA A 311 14.19 15.22 3.68
CA ALA A 311 15.28 14.49 4.33
C ALA A 311 16.19 15.42 5.13
N ASP A 312 16.68 16.51 4.52
CA ASP A 312 17.66 17.41 5.11
C ASP A 312 17.10 18.22 6.29
N ARG A 313 15.88 18.75 6.14
CA ARG A 313 15.27 19.62 7.15
C ARG A 313 14.60 18.85 8.28
N THR A 314 14.19 17.62 8.03
CA THR A 314 13.37 16.87 8.99
C THR A 314 13.94 15.51 9.39
N GLY A 315 14.96 15.00 8.68
CA GLY A 315 15.48 13.65 8.86
C GLY A 315 14.48 12.55 8.43
N ALA A 316 13.42 12.90 7.72
CA ALA A 316 12.42 11.92 7.28
C ALA A 316 12.96 11.03 6.15
N ARG A 317 12.67 9.74 6.21
CA ARG A 317 12.85 8.87 5.06
C ARG A 317 11.76 9.18 4.03
N THR A 318 12.16 9.18 2.77
CA THR A 318 11.26 9.51 1.68
C THR A 318 11.34 8.48 0.56
N TRP A 319 10.25 8.35 -0.18
CA TRP A 319 10.14 7.53 -1.40
C TRP A 319 9.32 8.30 -2.42
N THR A 320 9.50 7.96 -3.69
CA THR A 320 8.71 8.53 -4.78
C THR A 320 7.89 7.46 -5.47
N ALA A 321 6.61 7.75 -5.66
CA ALA A 321 5.71 6.97 -6.51
C ALA A 321 5.38 7.76 -7.78
N VAL A 322 5.25 7.06 -8.91
CA VAL A 322 4.90 7.65 -10.21
C VAL A 322 3.46 7.30 -10.53
N VAL A 323 2.69 8.30 -10.94
CA VAL A 323 1.34 8.11 -11.48
C VAL A 323 1.36 8.47 -12.95
N ALA A 324 1.24 7.46 -13.81
CA ALA A 324 1.26 7.65 -15.25
C ALA A 324 -0.08 8.23 -15.76
N LYS A 325 0.02 9.04 -16.81
CA LYS A 325 -1.16 9.45 -17.61
C LYS A 325 -1.88 8.22 -18.17
N GLY A 326 -3.20 8.26 -18.24
CA GLY A 326 -3.98 7.18 -18.85
C GLY A 326 -5.49 7.38 -18.73
N ALA A 327 -6.23 6.81 -19.67
CA ALA A 327 -7.70 6.82 -19.64
C ALA A 327 -8.23 6.01 -18.46
N GLY A 328 -9.36 6.44 -17.91
CA GLY A 328 -10.11 5.67 -16.93
C GLY A 328 -10.83 4.50 -17.59
N HIS A 329 -11.12 3.51 -16.79
CA HIS A 329 -12.01 2.42 -17.20
C HIS A 329 -12.77 1.89 -15.99
N ASP A 330 -13.99 1.48 -16.22
CA ASP A 330 -14.76 0.67 -15.29
C ASP A 330 -14.26 -0.78 -15.50
N GLY A 331 -13.26 -1.16 -14.74
CA GLY A 331 -12.76 -2.54 -14.78
C GLY A 331 -13.54 -3.44 -13.82
N PRO A 332 -13.50 -4.76 -14.04
CA PRO A 332 -14.04 -5.72 -13.09
C PRO A 332 -13.34 -5.66 -11.75
#